data_f5cb3376ecf754177ce0ddb46d7ecd1b
#
_entry.id   f5cb3376ecf754177ce0ddb46d7ecd1b
#
_cell.length_a   1.000
_cell.length_b   1.000
_cell.length_c   1.000
_cell.angle_alpha   90.00
_cell.angle_beta   90.00
_cell.angle_gamma   90.00
#
_symmetry.space_group_name_H-M   'P 1'
#
loop_
_entity.id
_entity.type
_entity.pdbx_description
1 polymer ?
#
loop_
_entity_poly.entity_id
_entity_poly.type
_entity_poly.pdbx_seq_one_letter_code
_entity_poly.pdbx_strand_id
1 'polypeptide(L)'
;MANIKSQKKRILTNAKRAARNKAVKSELKTRVKAALGSVGTEANGEEVRLAVKRLDKAAAKGIIHPNQAARRKSRLLKSVNAAG
;
A
#
# COMPACT_ATOMS: atom_id res chain seq x y z
N MET A 1 -18.65 33.41 -9.78
CA MET A 1 -18.93 32.38 -8.78
C MET A 1 -19.44 31.13 -9.38
N ALA A 2 -18.69 30.68 -10.23
CA ALA A 2 -19.08 29.59 -11.07
C ALA A 2 -18.83 28.22 -10.49
N ASN A 3 -18.70 28.10 -9.17
CA ASN A 3 -17.99 26.92 -8.78
C ASN A 3 -18.67 26.02 -7.77
N ILE A 4 -19.97 26.22 -7.52
CA ILE A 4 -20.71 25.34 -6.63
C ILE A 4 -20.77 23.92 -7.19
N LYS A 5 -21.05 23.78 -8.49
CA LYS A 5 -21.09 22.47 -9.16
C LYS A 5 -19.71 21.82 -9.20
N SER A 6 -18.67 22.61 -9.48
CA SER A 6 -17.28 22.13 -9.49
C SER A 6 -16.83 21.69 -8.10
N GLN A 7 -17.20 22.45 -7.06
CA GLN A 7 -16.88 22.11 -5.68
C GLN A 7 -17.59 20.84 -5.24
N LYS A 8 -18.88 20.68 -5.56
CA LYS A 8 -19.63 19.45 -5.26
C LYS A 8 -19.00 18.24 -5.94
N LYS A 9 -18.62 18.37 -7.19
CA LYS A 9 -17.95 17.32 -7.95
C LYS A 9 -16.61 16.97 -7.33
N ARG A 10 -15.84 17.98 -6.92
CA ARG A 10 -14.54 17.80 -6.25
C ARG A 10 -14.71 17.07 -4.92
N ILE A 11 -15.71 17.43 -4.11
CA ILE A 11 -16.00 16.78 -2.84
C ILE A 11 -16.33 15.30 -3.06
N LEU A 12 -17.18 14.99 -4.03
CA LEU A 12 -17.54 13.61 -4.38
C LEU A 12 -16.31 12.82 -4.86
N THR A 13 -15.48 13.43 -5.71
CA THR A 13 -14.27 12.80 -6.23
C THR A 13 -13.28 12.54 -5.12
N ASN A 14 -13.10 13.52 -4.20
CA ASN A 14 -12.21 13.38 -3.06
C ASN A 14 -12.69 12.29 -2.11
N ALA A 15 -14.00 12.19 -1.87
CA ALA A 15 -14.58 11.14 -1.03
C ALA A 15 -14.32 9.74 -1.63
N LYS A 16 -14.50 9.59 -2.94
CA LYS A 16 -14.20 8.34 -3.64
C LYS A 16 -12.73 7.98 -3.56
N ARG A 17 -11.83 8.96 -3.75
CA ARG A 17 -10.39 8.75 -3.64
C ARG A 17 -9.99 8.37 -2.22
N ALA A 18 -10.54 9.04 -1.22
CA ALA A 18 -10.27 8.74 0.18
C ALA A 18 -10.69 7.31 0.54
N ALA A 19 -11.87 6.88 0.10
CA ALA A 19 -12.34 5.52 0.32
C ALA A 19 -11.43 4.49 -0.36
N ARG A 20 -11.05 4.74 -1.61
CA ARG A 20 -10.15 3.88 -2.37
C ARG A 20 -8.78 3.81 -1.70
N ASN A 21 -8.24 4.96 -1.30
CA ASN A 21 -6.93 5.03 -0.65
C ASN A 21 -6.92 4.29 0.68
N LYS A 22 -7.99 4.43 1.45
CA LYS A 22 -8.16 3.70 2.72
C LYS A 22 -8.16 2.19 2.49
N ALA A 23 -8.89 1.73 1.47
CA ALA A 23 -8.97 0.31 1.12
C ALA A 23 -7.59 -0.22 0.70
N VAL A 24 -6.85 0.53 -0.12
CA VAL A 24 -5.51 0.14 -0.54
C VAL A 24 -4.54 0.12 0.63
N LYS A 25 -4.59 1.12 1.52
CA LYS A 25 -3.74 1.14 2.71
C LYS A 25 -4.01 -0.06 3.63
N SER A 26 -5.28 -0.45 3.78
CA SER A 26 -5.65 -1.65 4.54
C SER A 26 -5.11 -2.92 3.87
N GLU A 27 -5.19 -3.01 2.55
CA GLU A 27 -4.64 -4.12 1.79
C GLU A 27 -3.13 -4.21 1.96
N LEU A 28 -2.42 -3.08 1.91
CA LEU A 28 -0.97 -3.05 2.12
C LEU A 28 -0.59 -3.60 3.49
N LYS A 29 -1.30 -3.20 4.53
CA LYS A 29 -1.11 -3.71 5.89
C LYS A 29 -1.29 -5.22 5.93
N THR A 30 -2.36 -5.72 5.32
CA THR A 30 -2.66 -7.15 5.26
C THR A 30 -1.57 -7.93 4.52
N ARG A 31 -1.10 -7.41 3.39
CA ARG A 31 -0.05 -8.05 2.60
C ARG A 31 1.28 -8.11 3.33
N VAL A 32 1.66 -7.01 3.98
CA VAL A 32 2.89 -6.97 4.78
C VAL A 32 2.80 -7.95 5.95
N LYS A 33 1.68 -7.98 6.63
CA LYS A 33 1.43 -8.91 7.74
C LYS A 33 1.50 -10.37 7.27
N ALA A 34 0.91 -10.68 6.11
CA ALA A 34 0.96 -12.01 5.53
C ALA A 34 2.40 -12.41 5.18
N ALA A 35 3.17 -11.49 4.60
CA ALA A 35 4.57 -11.73 4.27
C ALA A 35 5.41 -12.04 5.52
N LEU A 36 5.20 -11.28 6.59
CA LEU A 36 5.91 -11.51 7.85
C LEU A 36 5.45 -12.82 8.51
N GLY A 37 4.16 -13.13 8.44
CA GLY A 37 3.59 -14.34 9.02
C GLY A 37 3.97 -15.63 8.29
N SER A 38 4.40 -15.54 7.04
CA SER A 38 4.76 -16.72 6.23
C SER A 38 6.26 -17.03 6.25
N VAL A 39 7.04 -16.34 7.08
CA VAL A 39 8.47 -16.58 7.22
C VAL A 39 8.71 -18.03 7.65
N GLY A 40 9.62 -18.71 6.98
CA GLY A 40 9.91 -20.12 7.23
C GLY A 40 9.04 -21.08 6.43
N THR A 41 8.07 -20.61 5.64
CA THR A 41 7.23 -21.42 4.78
C THR A 41 7.64 -21.26 3.31
N GLU A 42 7.21 -22.20 2.47
CA GLU A 42 7.45 -22.14 1.04
C GLU A 42 6.75 -20.94 0.37
N ALA A 43 5.64 -20.50 0.95
CA ALA A 43 4.84 -19.39 0.43
C ALA A 43 5.49 -18.01 0.69
N ASN A 44 6.50 -17.93 1.53
CA ASN A 44 7.09 -16.65 1.94
C ASN A 44 7.62 -15.83 0.75
N GLY A 45 8.32 -16.46 -0.18
CA GLY A 45 8.87 -15.79 -1.35
C GLY A 45 7.81 -15.08 -2.19
N GLU A 46 6.68 -15.75 -2.41
CA GLU A 46 5.56 -15.18 -3.16
C GLU A 46 4.86 -14.07 -2.37
N GLU A 47 4.65 -14.29 -1.07
CA GLU A 47 4.00 -13.31 -0.19
C GLU A 47 4.82 -12.01 -0.10
N VAL A 48 6.13 -12.11 0.05
CA VAL A 48 7.03 -10.96 0.06
C VAL A 48 7.00 -10.24 -1.27
N ARG A 49 7.06 -10.98 -2.38
CA ARG A 49 7.03 -10.41 -3.73
C ARG A 49 5.73 -9.68 -3.98
N LEU A 50 4.60 -10.25 -3.55
CA LEU A 50 3.29 -9.63 -3.68
C LEU A 50 3.19 -8.36 -2.85
N ALA A 51 3.68 -8.37 -1.61
CA ALA A 51 3.68 -7.20 -0.74
C ALA A 51 4.50 -6.05 -1.36
N VAL A 52 5.70 -6.34 -1.86
CA VAL A 52 6.56 -5.36 -2.52
C VAL A 52 5.87 -4.80 -3.77
N LYS A 53 5.26 -5.66 -4.58
CA LYS A 53 4.53 -5.24 -5.78
C LYS A 53 3.39 -4.27 -5.44
N ARG A 54 2.64 -4.57 -4.38
CA ARG A 54 1.53 -3.71 -3.96
C ARG A 54 2.02 -2.36 -3.42
N LEU A 55 3.12 -2.35 -2.68
CA LEU A 55 3.73 -1.11 -2.20
C LEU A 55 4.19 -0.23 -3.38
N ASP A 56 4.83 -0.82 -4.37
CA ASP A 56 5.28 -0.10 -5.56
C ASP A 56 4.10 0.46 -6.36
N LYS A 57 3.03 -0.31 -6.53
CA LYS A 57 1.82 0.15 -7.21
C LYS A 57 1.15 1.30 -6.47
N ALA A 58 1.06 1.22 -5.15
CA ALA A 58 0.46 2.27 -4.34
C ALA A 58 1.26 3.57 -4.47
N ALA A 59 2.58 3.50 -4.49
CA ALA A 59 3.45 4.66 -4.70
C ALA A 59 3.27 5.23 -6.11
N ALA A 60 3.19 4.38 -7.13
CA ALA A 60 2.99 4.80 -8.51
C ALA A 60 1.65 5.52 -8.70
N LYS A 61 0.62 5.10 -7.97
CA LYS A 61 -0.71 5.74 -8.00
C LYS A 61 -0.81 6.96 -7.10
N GLY A 62 0.23 7.29 -6.35
CA GLY A 62 0.23 8.42 -5.43
C GLY A 62 -0.55 8.20 -4.14
N ILE A 63 -0.93 6.97 -3.81
CA ILE A 63 -1.65 6.63 -2.58
C ILE A 63 -0.73 6.76 -1.38
N ILE A 64 0.52 6.35 -1.53
CA ILE A 64 1.59 6.59 -0.57
C ILE A 64 2.75 7.29 -1.27
N HIS A 65 3.56 8.02 -0.49
CA HIS A 65 4.72 8.68 -1.04
C HIS A 65 5.79 7.64 -1.41
N PRO A 66 6.56 7.84 -2.52
CA PRO A 66 7.62 6.91 -2.90
C PRO A 66 8.65 6.63 -1.81
N ASN A 67 8.98 7.64 -1.00
CA ASN A 67 9.90 7.47 0.13
C ASN A 67 9.31 6.55 1.21
N GLN A 68 8.00 6.63 1.43
CA GLN A 68 7.30 5.75 2.37
C GLN A 68 7.32 4.31 1.86
N ALA A 69 7.08 4.11 0.57
CA ALA A 69 7.14 2.79 -0.05
C ALA A 69 8.54 2.18 0.11
N ALA A 70 9.57 2.96 -0.16
CA ALA A 70 10.96 2.52 -0.03
C ALA A 70 11.29 2.10 1.40
N ARG A 71 10.87 2.89 2.39
CA ARG A 71 11.08 2.55 3.81
C ARG A 71 10.35 1.29 4.22
N ARG A 72 9.10 1.13 3.81
CA ARG A 72 8.30 -0.07 4.12
C ARG A 72 8.90 -1.33 3.49
N LYS A 73 9.35 -1.24 2.24
CA LYS A 73 10.03 -2.32 1.54
C LYS A 73 11.30 -2.73 2.29
N SER A 74 12.12 -1.75 2.65
CA SER A 74 13.37 -1.99 3.36
C SER A 74 13.13 -2.68 4.70
N ARG A 75 12.16 -2.19 5.48
CA ARG A 75 11.80 -2.80 6.78
C ARG A 75 11.30 -4.24 6.61
N LEU A 76 10.45 -4.45 5.61
CA LEU A 76 9.91 -5.78 5.33
C LEU A 76 11.02 -6.77 4.99
N LEU A 77 11.91 -6.40 4.06
CA LEU A 77 13.00 -7.26 3.63
C LEU A 77 13.97 -7.54 4.76
N LYS A 78 14.29 -6.54 5.59
CA LYS A 78 15.14 -6.72 6.77
C LYS A 78 14.52 -7.68 7.77
N SER A 79 13.22 -7.54 8.04
CA SER A 79 12.51 -8.40 8.98
C SER A 79 12.46 -9.84 8.49
N VAL A 80 12.19 -10.04 7.20
CA VAL A 80 12.16 -11.37 6.59
C VAL A 80 13.54 -12.01 6.62
N ASN A 81 14.58 -11.28 6.27
CA ASN A 81 15.95 -11.79 6.25
C ASN A 81 16.45 -12.10 7.65
N ALA A 82 16.11 -11.29 8.64
CA ALA A 82 16.51 -11.50 10.02
C ALA A 82 15.82 -12.73 10.64
N ALA A 83 14.58 -12.99 10.24
CA ALA A 83 13.80 -14.12 10.76
C ALA A 83 14.07 -15.42 9.99
N GLY A 84 14.53 -15.29 8.74
CA GLY A 84 14.86 -16.42 7.90
C GLY A 84 16.30 -16.74 7.87
#